data_6622b8435593c3c1d2e9a7a2e7e74fcb
#
_entry.id   6622b8435593c3c1d2e9a7a2e7e74fcb
#
_cell.length_a   1.000
_cell.length_b   1.000
_cell.length_c   1.000
_cell.angle_alpha   90.00
_cell.angle_beta   90.00
_cell.angle_gamma   90.00
#
_symmetry.space_group_name_H-M   'P 1'
#
loop_
_entity.id
_entity.type
_entity.pdbx_description
1 polymer ?
#
loop_
_entity_poly.entity_id
_entity_poly.type
_entity_poly.pdbx_seq_one_letter_code
_entity_poly.pdbx_strand_id
1 'polypeptide(L)'
;MEDLTKGERFVLSLLYALGAKRRTGEPVHGRVILAKLLFLLWKNPVTHPALEEVTFEPYDYGPWSDWIDVSLDELGSRNLVIQEPGEATRISLTAKGVEEARTTYLNLTLEERAVVEDVKRNFGSLSTTALLERVYAAYPEYATESKWHKRP
;
A
#
# COMPACT_ATOMS: atom_id res chain seq x y z
N MET A 1 -1.66 -21.17 -14.29
CA MET A 1 -1.22 -19.88 -13.74
C MET A 1 -1.29 -19.93 -12.22
N GLU A 2 -0.24 -19.55 -11.56
CA GLU A 2 -0.24 -19.53 -10.10
C GLU A 2 -1.16 -18.46 -9.56
N ASP A 3 -1.85 -18.80 -8.48
CA ASP A 3 -2.72 -17.84 -7.81
C ASP A 3 -1.89 -16.73 -7.15
N LEU A 4 -2.50 -15.57 -7.03
CA LEU A 4 -1.91 -14.48 -6.27
C LEU A 4 -1.88 -14.84 -4.79
N THR A 5 -0.85 -14.38 -4.09
CA THR A 5 -0.79 -14.53 -2.63
C THR A 5 -1.81 -13.59 -1.98
N LYS A 6 -2.11 -13.82 -0.71
CA LYS A 6 -3.01 -12.96 0.05
C LYS A 6 -2.48 -11.52 0.09
N GLY A 7 -1.16 -11.35 0.29
CA GLY A 7 -0.53 -10.04 0.30
C GLY A 7 -0.68 -9.31 -1.03
N GLU A 8 -0.44 -10.00 -2.15
CA GLU A 8 -0.61 -9.43 -3.49
C GLU A 8 -2.05 -9.00 -3.73
N ARG A 9 -3.01 -9.78 -3.25
CA ARG A 9 -4.43 -9.42 -3.33
C ARG A 9 -4.74 -8.15 -2.56
N PHE A 10 -4.09 -7.93 -1.43
CA PHE A 10 -4.26 -6.70 -0.67
C PHE A 10 -3.63 -5.49 -1.38
N VAL A 11 -2.52 -5.68 -2.11
CA VAL A 11 -1.98 -4.62 -2.96
C VAL A 11 -2.99 -4.23 -4.03
N LEU A 12 -3.57 -5.22 -4.72
CA LEU A 12 -4.60 -4.96 -5.74
C LEU A 12 -5.82 -4.29 -5.13
N SER A 13 -6.27 -4.75 -3.98
CA SER A 13 -7.45 -4.18 -3.30
C SER A 13 -7.21 -2.74 -2.88
N LEU A 14 -6.03 -2.42 -2.39
CA LEU A 14 -5.66 -1.06 -2.03
C LEU A 14 -5.64 -0.14 -3.25
N LEU A 15 -5.10 -0.62 -4.37
CA LEU A 15 -5.09 0.15 -5.61
C LEU A 15 -6.49 0.33 -6.19
N TYR A 16 -7.38 -0.63 -5.96
CA TYR A 16 -8.77 -0.59 -6.45
C TYR A 16 -9.66 0.32 -5.61
N ALA A 17 -9.44 0.37 -4.31
CA ALA A 17 -10.34 1.03 -3.37
C ALA A 17 -10.50 2.53 -3.66
N LEU A 18 -11.61 3.09 -3.16
CA LEU A 18 -11.87 4.53 -3.26
C LEU A 18 -10.81 5.31 -2.47
N GLY A 19 -10.24 6.32 -3.10
CA GLY A 19 -9.33 7.24 -2.43
C GLY A 19 -10.04 8.51 -1.97
N ALA A 20 -9.26 9.56 -1.68
CA ALA A 20 -9.79 10.83 -1.19
C ALA A 20 -10.73 11.50 -2.19
N LYS A 21 -10.56 11.25 -3.49
CA LYS A 21 -11.44 11.77 -4.54
C LYS A 21 -12.69 10.92 -4.76
N ARG A 22 -12.84 9.86 -3.98
CA ARG A 22 -13.98 8.93 -4.02
C ARG A 22 -14.16 8.25 -5.38
N ARG A 23 -13.05 7.96 -6.05
CA ARG A 23 -13.04 7.23 -7.31
C ARG A 23 -12.38 5.87 -7.12
N THR A 24 -12.96 4.85 -7.74
CA THR A 24 -12.35 3.52 -7.77
C THR A 24 -11.06 3.57 -8.56
N GLY A 25 -10.01 2.93 -8.03
CA GLY A 25 -8.75 2.82 -8.75
C GLY A 25 -7.88 4.05 -8.76
N GLU A 26 -8.07 4.96 -7.80
CA GLU A 26 -7.17 6.11 -7.70
C GLU A 26 -5.74 5.62 -7.50
N PRO A 27 -4.78 6.18 -8.27
CA PRO A 27 -3.39 5.73 -8.18
C PRO A 27 -2.73 6.11 -6.86
N VAL A 28 -1.67 5.39 -6.52
CA VAL A 28 -0.81 5.71 -5.39
C VAL A 28 0.47 6.33 -5.95
N HIS A 29 0.89 7.44 -5.38
CA HIS A 29 2.01 8.22 -5.89
C HIS A 29 3.31 7.90 -5.15
N GLY A 30 3.93 6.79 -5.53
CA GLY A 30 5.24 6.38 -5.08
C GLY A 30 5.24 5.14 -4.21
N ARG A 31 6.35 4.41 -4.27
CA ARG A 31 6.53 3.19 -3.48
C ARG A 31 6.62 3.47 -1.98
N VAL A 32 7.14 4.65 -1.61
CA VAL A 32 7.23 5.06 -0.21
C VAL A 32 5.83 5.20 0.38
N ILE A 33 4.94 5.88 -0.35
CA ILE A 33 3.55 6.02 0.08
C ILE A 33 2.88 4.64 0.17
N LEU A 34 3.01 3.83 -0.89
CA LEU A 34 2.42 2.50 -0.92
C LEU A 34 2.91 1.66 0.27
N ALA A 35 4.19 1.72 0.57
CA ALA A 35 4.77 0.99 1.70
C ALA A 35 4.10 1.36 3.02
N LYS A 36 3.86 2.67 3.24
CA LYS A 36 3.23 3.13 4.49
C LYS A 36 1.76 2.72 4.55
N LEU A 37 1.05 2.77 3.43
CA LEU A 37 -0.34 2.30 3.39
C LEU A 37 -0.42 0.81 3.73
N LEU A 38 0.45 0.00 3.14
CA LEU A 38 0.51 -1.43 3.44
C LEU A 38 0.94 -1.69 4.89
N PHE A 39 1.87 -0.89 5.41
CA PHE A 39 2.27 -0.96 6.81
C PHE A 39 1.08 -0.73 7.75
N LEU A 40 0.24 0.26 7.45
CA LEU A 40 -0.94 0.54 8.26
C LEU A 40 -1.94 -0.63 8.22
N LEU A 41 -2.10 -1.28 7.07
CA LEU A 41 -2.91 -2.49 6.96
C LEU A 41 -2.28 -3.65 7.74
N TRP A 42 -0.95 -3.77 7.69
CA TRP A 42 -0.21 -4.81 8.40
C TRP A 42 -0.32 -4.66 9.92
N LYS A 43 -0.41 -3.42 10.41
CA LYS A 43 -0.58 -3.13 11.84
C LYS A 43 -2.03 -3.29 12.32
N ASN A 44 -2.99 -3.25 11.41
CA ASN A 44 -4.40 -3.36 11.80
C ASN A 44 -4.77 -4.82 12.06
N PRO A 45 -5.37 -5.14 13.24
CA PRO A 45 -5.71 -6.53 13.57
C PRO A 45 -6.65 -7.21 12.57
N VAL A 46 -7.49 -6.45 11.87
CA VAL A 46 -8.43 -6.99 10.89
C VAL A 46 -7.72 -7.47 9.63
N THR A 47 -6.75 -6.72 9.15
CA THR A 47 -6.07 -6.99 7.89
C THR A 47 -4.72 -7.69 8.06
N HIS A 48 -4.14 -7.66 9.26
CA HIS A 48 -2.84 -8.29 9.54
C HIS A 48 -2.77 -9.77 9.12
N PRO A 49 -3.78 -10.62 9.41
CA PRO A 49 -3.67 -12.04 9.07
C PRO A 49 -3.40 -12.31 7.59
N ALA A 50 -3.91 -11.47 6.70
CA ALA A 50 -3.69 -11.63 5.27
C ALA A 50 -2.30 -11.15 4.82
N LEU A 51 -1.60 -10.41 5.67
CA LEU A 51 -0.28 -9.84 5.38
C LEU A 51 0.84 -10.44 6.24
N GLU A 52 0.60 -11.59 6.85
CA GLU A 52 1.59 -12.24 7.73
C GLU A 52 2.90 -12.58 7.03
N GLU A 53 2.87 -12.79 5.71
CA GLU A 53 4.08 -13.07 4.93
C GLU A 53 5.00 -11.86 4.79
N VAL A 54 4.48 -10.66 5.06
CA VAL A 54 5.22 -9.41 4.88
C VAL A 54 5.90 -9.04 6.18
N THR A 55 7.16 -8.62 6.11
CA THR A 55 7.91 -8.16 7.27
C THR A 55 8.33 -6.72 7.04
N PHE A 56 7.95 -5.83 7.96
CA PHE A 56 8.34 -4.43 7.91
C PHE A 56 9.46 -4.15 8.92
N GLU A 57 10.43 -3.37 8.49
CA GLU A 57 11.58 -2.97 9.31
C GLU A 57 11.73 -1.46 9.27
N PRO A 58 12.32 -0.84 10.33
CA PRO A 58 12.65 0.58 10.25
C PRO A 58 13.66 0.84 9.13
N TYR A 59 13.47 1.92 8.41
CA TYR A 59 14.33 2.27 7.28
C TYR A 59 14.44 3.80 7.15
N ASP A 60 15.16 4.28 6.14
CA ASP A 60 15.46 5.70 5.96
C ASP A 60 14.23 6.62 5.98
N TYR A 61 13.14 6.18 5.39
CA TYR A 61 11.90 6.95 5.27
C TYR A 61 10.72 6.15 5.82
N GLY A 62 10.87 5.68 7.05
CA GLY A 62 9.83 4.94 7.75
C GLY A 62 9.86 3.44 7.51
N PRO A 63 8.82 2.72 7.93
CA PRO A 63 8.80 1.27 7.76
C PRO A 63 8.84 0.87 6.29
N TRP A 64 9.64 -0.14 5.99
CA TRP A 64 9.85 -0.67 4.65
C TRP A 64 9.89 -2.18 4.65
N SER A 65 9.49 -2.76 3.53
CA SER A 65 9.62 -4.20 3.28
C SER A 65 10.06 -4.40 1.83
N ASP A 66 11.11 -5.19 1.63
CA ASP A 66 11.57 -5.53 0.28
C ASP A 66 10.51 -6.33 -0.50
N TRP A 67 9.59 -6.94 0.21
CA TRP A 67 8.44 -7.63 -0.38
C TRP A 67 7.64 -6.71 -1.31
N ILE A 68 7.63 -5.41 -1.05
CA ILE A 68 6.88 -4.44 -1.86
C ILE A 68 7.42 -4.41 -3.29
N ASP A 69 8.75 -4.35 -3.45
CA ASP A 69 9.38 -4.36 -4.77
C ASP A 69 9.09 -5.67 -5.49
N VAL A 70 9.24 -6.79 -4.78
CA VAL A 70 8.99 -8.12 -5.35
C VAL A 70 7.54 -8.25 -5.82
N SER A 71 6.59 -7.82 -4.99
CA SER A 71 5.17 -7.93 -5.34
C SER A 71 4.77 -7.02 -6.49
N LEU A 72 5.31 -5.79 -6.55
CA LEU A 72 5.03 -4.88 -7.65
C LEU A 72 5.60 -5.42 -8.96
N ASP A 73 6.80 -6.01 -8.92
CA ASP A 73 7.41 -6.61 -10.11
C ASP A 73 6.58 -7.81 -10.59
N GLU A 74 6.10 -8.64 -9.67
CA GLU A 74 5.24 -9.77 -10.02
C GLU A 74 3.91 -9.32 -10.61
N LEU A 75 3.26 -8.35 -9.98
CA LEU A 75 1.99 -7.83 -10.49
C LEU A 75 2.16 -7.12 -11.83
N GLY A 76 3.29 -6.45 -12.01
CA GLY A 76 3.65 -5.84 -13.29
C GLY A 76 3.86 -6.86 -14.40
N SER A 77 4.56 -7.97 -14.10
CA SER A 77 4.80 -9.04 -15.07
C SER A 77 3.51 -9.76 -15.47
N ARG A 78 2.52 -9.78 -14.60
CA ARG A 78 1.19 -10.31 -14.91
C ARG A 78 0.29 -9.30 -15.61
N ASN A 79 0.81 -8.11 -15.90
CA ASN A 79 0.08 -7.03 -16.56
C ASN A 79 -1.14 -6.54 -15.77
N LEU A 80 -1.04 -6.56 -14.44
CA LEU A 80 -2.10 -6.11 -13.55
C LEU A 80 -1.87 -4.69 -13.01
N VAL A 81 -0.60 -4.30 -12.88
CA VAL A 81 -0.19 -3.02 -12.32
C VAL A 81 0.79 -2.35 -13.27
N ILE A 82 0.68 -1.04 -13.39
CA ILE A 82 1.62 -0.23 -14.17
C ILE A 82 2.22 0.85 -13.28
N GLN A 83 3.51 1.09 -13.44
CA GLN A 83 4.24 2.13 -12.73
C GLN A 83 4.73 3.14 -13.76
N GLU A 84 4.15 4.34 -13.71
CA GLU A 84 4.50 5.41 -14.65
C GLU A 84 5.48 6.37 -13.99
N PRO A 85 6.65 6.62 -14.61
CA PRO A 85 7.64 7.54 -14.03
C PRO A 85 7.14 8.99 -14.06
N GLY A 86 7.69 9.81 -13.17
CA GLY A 86 7.33 11.22 -13.05
C GLY A 86 8.06 11.78 -11.83
N GLU A 87 7.60 12.93 -11.31
CA GLU A 87 8.13 13.48 -10.07
C GLU A 87 7.96 12.49 -8.92
N ALA A 88 6.80 11.80 -8.92
CA ALA A 88 6.58 10.62 -8.09
C ALA A 88 6.08 9.54 -9.03
N THR A 89 6.55 8.30 -8.84
CA THR A 89 6.08 7.17 -9.65
C THR A 89 4.60 6.96 -9.39
N ARG A 90 3.81 6.96 -10.45
CA ARG A 90 2.37 6.74 -10.35
C ARG A 90 2.09 5.25 -10.48
N ILE A 91 1.57 4.65 -9.42
CA ILE A 91 1.27 3.21 -9.35
C ILE A 91 -0.23 3.05 -9.50
N SER A 92 -0.66 2.35 -10.55
CA SER A 92 -2.08 2.18 -10.84
C SER A 92 -2.36 0.81 -11.46
N LEU A 93 -3.64 0.46 -11.53
CA LEU A 93 -4.09 -0.78 -12.16
C LEU A 93 -4.17 -0.59 -13.67
N THR A 94 -3.84 -1.68 -14.41
CA THR A 94 -4.16 -1.76 -15.84
C THR A 94 -5.64 -2.08 -15.99
N ALA A 95 -6.17 -2.08 -17.23
CA ALA A 95 -7.55 -2.50 -17.48
C ALA A 95 -7.79 -3.93 -16.98
N LYS A 96 -6.85 -4.84 -17.23
CA LYS A 96 -6.89 -6.21 -16.73
C LYS A 96 -6.81 -6.24 -15.20
N GLY A 97 -5.97 -5.38 -14.64
CA GLY A 97 -5.80 -5.26 -13.19
C GLY A 97 -7.06 -4.80 -12.49
N VAL A 98 -7.81 -3.89 -13.10
CA VAL A 98 -9.09 -3.42 -12.53
C VAL A 98 -10.06 -4.59 -12.38
N GLU A 99 -10.18 -5.45 -13.39
CA GLU A 99 -11.08 -6.60 -13.32
C GLU A 99 -10.67 -7.59 -12.23
N GLU A 100 -9.38 -7.91 -12.17
CA GLU A 100 -8.84 -8.83 -11.17
C GLU A 100 -8.97 -8.24 -9.76
N ALA A 101 -8.64 -6.97 -9.61
CA ALA A 101 -8.73 -6.28 -8.32
C ALA A 101 -10.16 -6.17 -7.81
N ARG A 102 -11.11 -5.94 -8.71
CA ARG A 102 -12.52 -5.88 -8.34
C ARG A 102 -13.00 -7.19 -7.75
N THR A 103 -12.70 -8.31 -8.41
CA THR A 103 -13.04 -9.64 -7.91
C THR A 103 -12.39 -9.88 -6.54
N THR A 104 -11.11 -9.56 -6.42
CA THR A 104 -10.35 -9.70 -5.18
C THR A 104 -10.96 -8.86 -4.06
N TYR A 105 -11.26 -7.59 -4.37
CA TYR A 105 -11.83 -6.65 -3.41
C TYR A 105 -13.21 -7.11 -2.91
N LEU A 106 -14.06 -7.59 -3.82
CA LEU A 106 -15.39 -8.08 -3.46
C LEU A 106 -15.35 -9.36 -2.64
N ASN A 107 -14.25 -10.10 -2.70
CA ASN A 107 -14.06 -11.31 -1.89
C ASN A 107 -13.51 -11.03 -0.50
N LEU A 108 -13.08 -9.80 -0.22
CA LEU A 108 -12.70 -9.41 1.14
C LEU A 108 -13.95 -9.37 2.02
N THR A 109 -13.76 -9.57 3.32
CA THR A 109 -14.86 -9.37 4.28
C THR A 109 -15.24 -7.88 4.29
N LEU A 110 -16.43 -7.57 4.78
CA LEU A 110 -16.86 -6.17 4.92
C LEU A 110 -15.91 -5.39 5.83
N GLU A 111 -15.42 -6.03 6.88
CA GLU A 111 -14.48 -5.42 7.81
C GLU A 111 -13.14 -5.11 7.16
N GLU A 112 -12.61 -6.07 6.37
CA GLU A 112 -11.38 -5.86 5.62
C GLU A 112 -11.51 -4.73 4.61
N ARG A 113 -12.63 -4.69 3.88
CA ARG A 113 -12.89 -3.60 2.93
C ARG A 113 -12.95 -2.24 3.62
N ALA A 114 -13.61 -2.18 4.77
CA ALA A 114 -13.73 -0.94 5.53
C ALA A 114 -12.34 -0.41 5.94
N VAL A 115 -11.44 -1.31 6.38
CA VAL A 115 -10.08 -0.92 6.76
C VAL A 115 -9.29 -0.44 5.55
N VAL A 116 -9.35 -1.17 4.43
CA VAL A 116 -8.64 -0.79 3.19
C VAL A 116 -9.10 0.58 2.71
N GLU A 117 -10.42 0.81 2.66
CA GLU A 117 -10.97 2.11 2.23
C GLU A 117 -10.58 3.23 3.17
N ASP A 118 -10.63 2.98 4.47
CA ASP A 118 -10.28 3.98 5.47
C ASP A 118 -8.83 4.42 5.33
N VAL A 119 -7.92 3.45 5.19
CA VAL A 119 -6.49 3.73 5.02
C VAL A 119 -6.25 4.52 3.73
N LYS A 120 -6.80 4.07 2.62
CA LYS A 120 -6.58 4.75 1.34
C LYS A 120 -7.17 6.15 1.32
N ARG A 121 -8.38 6.32 1.82
CA ARG A 121 -9.07 7.61 1.82
C ARG A 121 -8.38 8.63 2.73
N ASN A 122 -7.95 8.21 3.91
CA ASN A 122 -7.41 9.13 4.90
C ASN A 122 -5.90 9.37 4.76
N PHE A 123 -5.17 8.44 4.17
CA PHE A 123 -3.70 8.51 4.10
C PHE A 123 -3.15 8.49 2.68
N GLY A 124 -3.89 7.97 1.72
CA GLY A 124 -3.37 7.74 0.36
C GLY A 124 -3.04 9.00 -0.43
N SER A 125 -3.63 10.13 -0.09
CA SER A 125 -3.38 11.41 -0.76
C SER A 125 -2.51 12.36 0.05
N LEU A 126 -2.01 11.94 1.21
CA LEU A 126 -1.10 12.75 2.00
C LEU A 126 0.26 12.85 1.30
N SER A 127 0.96 13.96 1.53
CA SER A 127 2.35 14.07 1.10
C SER A 127 3.20 13.06 1.89
N THR A 128 4.37 12.73 1.37
CA THR A 128 5.31 11.84 2.06
C THR A 128 5.62 12.35 3.46
N THR A 129 5.86 13.66 3.59
CA THR A 129 6.15 14.28 4.90
C THR A 129 4.99 14.09 5.88
N ALA A 130 3.77 14.42 5.44
CA ALA A 130 2.59 14.32 6.32
C ALA A 130 2.35 12.87 6.74
N LEU A 131 2.50 11.92 5.81
CA LEU A 131 2.30 10.51 6.09
C LEU A 131 3.35 9.97 7.05
N LEU A 132 4.63 10.33 6.84
CA LEU A 132 5.70 9.94 7.74
C LEU A 132 5.49 10.47 9.16
N GLU A 133 5.03 11.71 9.29
CA GLU A 133 4.72 12.29 10.60
C GLU A 133 3.66 11.48 11.33
N ARG A 134 2.61 11.07 10.61
CA ARG A 134 1.54 10.24 11.17
C ARG A 134 2.06 8.87 11.61
N VAL A 135 2.84 8.23 10.77
CA VAL A 135 3.40 6.90 11.06
C VAL A 135 4.35 6.96 12.25
N TYR A 136 5.25 7.95 12.31
CA TYR A 136 6.20 8.07 13.40
C TYR A 136 5.53 8.45 14.72
N ALA A 137 4.45 9.23 14.67
CA ALA A 137 3.70 9.57 15.87
C ALA A 137 3.01 8.33 16.46
N ALA A 138 2.46 7.48 15.60
CA ALA A 138 1.76 6.25 16.02
C ALA A 138 2.73 5.11 16.35
N TYR A 139 3.86 5.03 15.65
CA TYR A 139 4.80 3.92 15.75
C TYR A 139 6.24 4.45 15.82
N PRO A 140 6.63 5.10 16.95
CA PRO A 140 7.95 5.74 17.06
C PRO A 140 9.13 4.79 16.89
N GLU A 141 8.96 3.49 17.15
CA GLU A 141 10.00 2.50 16.95
C GLU A 141 10.46 2.40 15.49
N TYR A 142 9.64 2.83 14.53
CA TYR A 142 10.00 2.84 13.12
C TYR A 142 10.73 4.11 12.67
N ALA A 143 10.92 5.06 13.57
CA ALA A 143 11.68 6.29 13.29
C ALA A 143 13.17 6.16 13.59
N THR A 144 13.61 5.07 14.23
CA THR A 144 15.00 4.92 14.73
C THR A 144 16.06 5.00 13.65
N GLU A 145 15.74 4.53 12.42
CA GLU A 145 16.66 4.54 11.29
C GLU A 145 16.35 5.66 10.29
N SER A 146 15.43 6.57 10.63
CA SER A 146 14.96 7.58 9.68
C SER A 146 15.97 8.70 9.48
N LYS A 147 16.33 8.93 8.23
CA LYS A 147 17.13 10.10 7.85
C LYS A 147 16.30 11.38 7.93
N TRP A 148 15.02 11.28 7.61
CA TRP A 148 14.11 12.41 7.66
C TRP A 148 13.93 12.94 9.08
N HIS A 149 13.76 12.02 10.03
CA HIS A 149 13.49 12.36 11.43
C HIS A 149 14.72 12.94 12.15
N LYS A 150 15.92 12.71 11.62
CA LYS A 150 17.18 13.22 12.21
C LYS A 150 17.51 14.64 11.80
N ARG A 151 16.69 15.26 10.95
CA ARG A 151 16.91 16.64 10.56
C ARG A 151 16.65 17.58 11.75
N PRO A 152 17.55 18.55 11.98
CA PRO A 152 17.34 19.53 13.03
C PRO A 152 16.13 20.42 12.75
#